data_f59db19851795319d11945635728248e
#
_entry.id   f59db19851795319d11945635728248e
#
_cell.length_a   1.000
_cell.length_b   1.000
_cell.length_c   1.000
_cell.angle_alpha   90.00
_cell.angle_beta   90.00
_cell.angle_gamma   90.00
#
_symmetry.space_group_name_H-M   'P 1'
#
loop_
_entity.id
_entity.type
_entity.pdbx_description
1 polymer ?
#
loop_
_entity_poly.entity_id
_entity_poly.type
_entity_poly.pdbx_seq_one_letter_code
_entity_poly.pdbx_strand_id
1 'polypeptide(L)' 'MKKVELVRVKSELSGYGFSKGMKYCFTGIENIIKDRLMDGWSFEGYVPVETRGIGDIETLSLIFLKEL' A
#
# COMPACT_ATOMS: atom_id res chain seq x y z
N MET A 1 1.88 -9.80 23.93
CA MET A 1 0.93 -10.19 22.86
C MET A 1 0.95 -9.13 21.76
N LYS A 2 0.99 -9.57 20.53
CA LYS A 2 1.04 -8.64 19.40
C LYS A 2 -0.26 -8.65 18.61
N LYS A 3 -0.64 -7.49 18.13
CA LYS A 3 -1.79 -7.33 17.26
C LYS A 3 -1.29 -7.08 15.84
N VAL A 4 -1.85 -7.80 14.89
CA VAL A 4 -1.52 -7.64 13.48
C VAL A 4 -2.67 -6.94 12.78
N GLU A 5 -2.33 -5.95 11.96
CA GLU A 5 -3.32 -5.27 11.15
C GLU A 5 -2.83 -5.19 9.72
N LEU A 6 -3.70 -5.52 8.78
CA LEU A 6 -3.42 -5.45 7.36
C LEU A 6 -4.26 -4.33 6.75
N VAL A 7 -3.61 -3.39 6.13
CA VAL A 7 -4.29 -2.27 5.48
C VAL A 7 -4.17 -2.45 3.98
N ARG A 8 -5.29 -2.68 3.32
CA ARG A 8 -5.31 -2.89 1.87
C ARG A 8 -5.32 -1.55 1.14
N VAL A 9 -4.42 -1.41 0.18
CA VAL A 9 -4.30 -0.21 -0.64
C VAL A 9 -4.40 -0.61 -2.09
N LYS A 10 -5.26 0.08 -2.82
CA LYS A 10 -5.44 -0.16 -4.25
C LYS A 10 -4.70 0.91 -5.04
N SER A 11 -4.07 0.50 -6.13
CA SER A 11 -3.40 1.46 -7.00
C SER A 11 -4.42 2.33 -7.72
N GLU A 12 -4.06 3.57 -7.96
CA GLU A 12 -4.90 4.52 -8.65
C GLU A 12 -4.23 4.95 -9.95
N LEU A 13 -5.05 5.26 -10.93
CA LEU A 13 -4.57 5.77 -12.19
C LEU A 13 -4.08 7.20 -11.98
N SER A 14 -2.83 7.45 -12.29
CA SER A 14 -2.27 8.77 -12.19
C SER A 14 -1.51 9.10 -13.48
N GLY A 15 -1.59 10.34 -13.87
CA GLY A 15 -0.85 10.81 -15.03
C GLY A 15 -1.60 10.63 -16.33
N TYR A 16 -1.79 11.72 -17.01
CA TYR A 16 -2.38 11.75 -18.33
C TYR A 16 -1.28 12.13 -19.34
N GLY A 17 -0.38 11.20 -19.58
CA GLY A 17 0.63 11.43 -20.57
C GLY A 17 0.11 11.02 -21.92
N PHE A 18 0.00 11.93 -22.85
CA PHE A 18 -0.41 11.59 -24.20
C PHE A 18 0.53 10.62 -24.87
N SER A 19 1.78 10.64 -24.48
CA SER A 19 2.81 9.84 -25.11
C SER A 19 3.31 8.69 -24.27
N LYS A 20 2.92 8.61 -23.01
CA LYS A 20 3.48 7.62 -22.09
C LYS A 20 2.49 6.60 -21.56
N GLY A 21 1.27 6.65 -22.00
CA GLY A 21 0.27 5.72 -21.54
C GLY A 21 -0.17 5.98 -20.11
N MET A 22 -0.91 5.04 -19.57
CA MET A 22 -1.47 5.15 -18.24
C MET A 22 -0.46 4.71 -17.17
N LYS A 23 -0.38 5.49 -16.13
CA LYS A 23 0.51 5.20 -15.02
C LYS A 23 -0.32 4.95 -13.77
N TYR A 24 0.01 3.87 -13.05
CA TYR A 24 -0.67 3.54 -11.81
C TYR A 24 0.28 3.78 -10.65
N CYS A 25 -0.25 4.31 -9.56
CA CYS A 25 0.54 4.53 -8.35
C CYS A 25 -0.31 4.30 -7.12
N PHE A 26 0.37 4.08 -5.99
CA PHE A 26 -0.30 3.91 -4.70
C PHE A 26 -0.25 5.23 -3.96
N THR A 27 -1.30 6.03 -4.11
CA THR A 27 -1.38 7.33 -3.44
C THR A 27 -1.79 7.15 -1.98
N GLY A 28 -1.26 8.02 -1.14
CA GLY A 28 -1.63 8.02 0.28
C GLY A 28 -0.94 6.97 1.12
N ILE A 29 -0.12 6.11 0.52
CA ILE A 29 0.52 5.03 1.25
C ILE A 29 1.48 5.56 2.32
N GLU A 30 2.19 6.63 2.02
CA GLU A 30 3.12 7.24 2.96
C GLU A 30 2.39 7.82 4.16
N ASN A 31 1.23 8.43 3.93
CA ASN A 31 0.42 8.98 5.01
C ASN A 31 -0.14 7.88 5.90
N ILE A 32 -0.56 6.76 5.30
CA ILE A 32 -1.05 5.62 6.06
C ILE A 32 0.05 5.08 6.98
N ILE A 33 1.24 4.91 6.42
CA ILE A 33 2.37 4.39 7.19
C ILE A 33 2.72 5.36 8.32
N LYS A 34 2.78 6.65 7.99
CA LYS A 34 3.12 7.67 8.98
C LYS A 34 2.11 7.71 10.13
N ASP A 35 0.83 7.69 9.82
CA ASP A 35 -0.22 7.72 10.84
C ASP A 35 -0.14 6.50 11.75
N ARG A 36 0.11 5.33 11.19
CA ARG A 36 0.21 4.11 11.98
C ARG A 36 1.43 4.12 12.88
N LEU A 37 2.57 4.61 12.37
CA LEU A 37 3.77 4.71 13.18
C LEU A 37 3.57 5.67 14.34
N MET A 38 2.86 6.77 14.11
CA MET A 38 2.57 7.73 15.18
C MET A 38 1.61 7.16 16.21
N ASP A 39 0.81 6.17 15.85
CA ASP A 39 -0.12 5.52 16.76
C ASP A 39 0.49 4.28 17.43
N GLY A 40 1.79 4.09 17.32
CA GLY A 40 2.50 3.02 18.01
C GLY A 40 2.62 1.72 17.25
N TRP A 41 2.19 1.67 15.99
CA TRP A 41 2.36 0.49 15.17
C TRP A 41 3.75 0.46 14.54
N SER A 42 4.27 -0.72 14.30
CA SER A 42 5.49 -0.87 13.52
C SER A 42 5.12 -1.39 12.13
N PHE A 43 5.82 -0.87 11.14
CA PHE A 43 5.59 -1.27 9.75
C PHE A 43 6.49 -2.46 9.42
N GLU A 44 5.87 -3.58 9.01
CA GLU A 44 6.58 -4.82 8.76
C GLU A 44 6.78 -5.15 7.28
N GLY A 45 6.18 -4.37 6.41
CA GLY A 45 6.30 -4.61 4.98
C GLY A 45 4.96 -4.64 4.28
N TYR A 46 4.95 -5.20 3.08
CA TYR A 46 3.72 -5.29 2.30
C TYR A 46 3.67 -6.60 1.52
N VAL A 47 2.45 -6.98 1.15
CA VAL A 47 2.22 -8.19 0.37
C VAL A 47 1.35 -7.82 -0.83
N PRO A 48 1.76 -8.18 -2.06
CA PRO A 48 0.87 -8.00 -3.22
C PRO A 48 -0.34 -8.91 -3.07
N VAL A 49 -1.53 -8.35 -3.25
CA VAL A 49 -2.77 -9.11 -3.12
C VAL A 49 -3.35 -9.43 -4.48
N GLU A 50 -3.34 -8.44 -5.37
CA GLU A 50 -3.86 -8.61 -6.73
C GLU A 50 -2.87 -8.02 -7.71
N THR A 51 -2.71 -8.69 -8.85
CA THR A 51 -1.84 -8.22 -9.92
C THR A 51 -2.64 -8.08 -11.20
N ARG A 52 -2.21 -7.16 -12.04
CA ARG A 52 -2.74 -7.06 -13.40
C ARG A 52 -2.04 -8.07 -14.28
N GLY A 53 -2.63 -8.36 -15.41
CA GLY A 53 -2.20 -9.43 -16.28
C GLY A 53 -0.72 -9.50 -16.66
N ILE A 54 0.00 -8.39 -16.57
CA ILE A 54 1.42 -8.36 -16.93
C ILE A 54 2.33 -8.22 -15.70
N GLY A 55 1.82 -8.52 -14.54
CA GLY A 55 2.64 -8.52 -13.33
C GLY A 55 2.64 -7.24 -12.51
N ASP A 56 1.96 -6.22 -12.95
CA ASP A 56 1.85 -4.99 -12.17
C ASP A 56 0.98 -5.23 -10.95
N ILE A 57 1.40 -4.70 -9.81
CA ILE A 57 0.61 -4.83 -8.58
C ILE A 57 -0.59 -3.90 -8.65
N GLU A 58 -1.79 -4.47 -8.56
CA GLU A 58 -3.00 -3.68 -8.52
C GLU A 58 -3.40 -3.32 -7.08
N THR A 59 -3.27 -4.29 -6.18
CA THR A 59 -3.64 -4.11 -4.78
C THR A 59 -2.58 -4.74 -3.90
N LEU A 60 -2.21 -4.07 -2.85
CA LEU A 60 -1.29 -4.61 -1.86
C LEU A 60 -1.83 -4.41 -0.46
N SER A 61 -1.32 -5.18 0.47
CA SER A 61 -1.65 -5.03 1.89
C SER A 61 -0.41 -4.60 2.65
N LEU A 62 -0.53 -3.55 3.42
CA LEU A 62 0.51 -3.09 4.34
C LEU A 62 0.37 -3.85 5.65
N ILE A 63 1.47 -4.32 6.18
CA ILE A 63 1.47 -5.13 7.39
C ILE A 63 1.97 -4.30 8.56
N PHE A 64 1.15 -4.22 9.61
CA PHE A 64 1.52 -3.48 10.81
C PHE A 64 1.39 -4.38 12.04
N LEU A 65 2.31 -4.22 12.97
CA LEU A 65 2.30 -4.92 14.25
C LEU A 65 2.27 -3.91 15.38
N LYS A 66 1.54 -4.24 16.42
CA LYS A 66 1.49 -3.42 17.62
C LYS A 66 1.60 -4.31 18.85
N GLU A 67 2.45 -3.93 19.77
CA GLU A 67 2.57 -4.62 21.05
C GLU A 67 1.46 -4.17 21.97
N LEU A 68 0.76 -5.12 22.55
CA LEU A 68 -0.35 -4.85 23.46
C LEU A 68 0.07 -5.01 24.92
#